data_03f530d0f3e9eda308acb7577fafee6b
#
_entry.id   03f530d0f3e9eda308acb7577fafee6b
#
_cell.length_a   1.000
_cell.length_b   1.000
_cell.length_c   1.000
_cell.angle_alpha   90.00
_cell.angle_beta   90.00
_cell.angle_gamma   90.00
#
_symmetry.space_group_name_H-M   'P 1'
#
loop_
_entity.id
_entity.type
_entity.pdbx_description
1 polymer ?
#
loop_
_entity_poly.entity_id
_entity_poly.type
_entity_poly.pdbx_seq_one_letter_code
_entity_poly.pdbx_strand_id
1 'polypeptide(L)'
;MVSTLSTNFISKYILMKLVYLFGLMLSLGNVKAQTSNNELKTEIDGNTLLWQISGNGLQVPSYLFGTFHLLCKDDIHFSAALKQAVINSNEVYLELDMDDPSTIMGAFMLMNMKNGKKLKDLYSAEQYKRVSDFFKDSLKTPIGLFQQMKPEFLVALLYPKMMPCNSTASIEESIMQLAKANGKEIKGLETMAFQASVFDSIPYEKQAEELLQTIDSMENSKKYFSLMLTAYKNEDP
;
A
#
# COMPACT_ATOMS: atom_id res chain seq x y z
N MET A 1 27.75 -10.23 -25.39
CA MET A 1 26.44 -10.87 -25.51
C MET A 1 25.90 -11.00 -24.07
N VAL A 2 25.31 -9.94 -23.54
CA VAL A 2 24.86 -9.84 -22.13
C VAL A 2 23.32 -9.84 -22.15
N SER A 3 22.74 -10.77 -21.42
CA SER A 3 21.34 -11.16 -21.46
C SER A 3 20.41 -10.07 -20.92
N THR A 4 19.49 -9.61 -21.75
CA THR A 4 18.38 -8.69 -21.52
C THR A 4 17.16 -9.34 -20.83
N LEU A 5 17.34 -10.29 -19.89
CA LEU A 5 16.25 -11.10 -19.34
C LEU A 5 15.80 -10.76 -17.91
N SER A 6 16.45 -9.78 -17.25
CA SER A 6 16.16 -9.53 -15.81
C SER A 6 15.14 -8.40 -15.54
N THR A 7 15.01 -7.43 -16.44
CA THR A 7 14.17 -6.23 -16.20
C THR A 7 12.67 -6.42 -16.45
N ASN A 8 12.29 -7.43 -17.23
CA ASN A 8 10.88 -7.66 -17.59
C ASN A 8 10.08 -8.43 -16.52
N PHE A 9 10.74 -9.10 -15.57
CA PHE A 9 10.04 -9.96 -14.61
C PHE A 9 9.53 -9.16 -13.40
N ILE A 10 10.34 -8.24 -12.90
CA ILE A 10 9.99 -7.38 -11.74
C ILE A 10 8.88 -6.38 -12.12
N SER A 11 8.99 -5.76 -13.30
CA SER A 11 7.97 -4.83 -13.81
C SER A 11 6.61 -5.51 -14.01
N LYS A 12 6.58 -6.76 -14.49
CA LYS A 12 5.33 -7.49 -14.73
C LYS A 12 4.59 -7.88 -13.45
N TYR A 13 5.31 -8.21 -12.37
CA TYR A 13 4.69 -8.62 -11.10
C TYR A 13 4.16 -7.45 -10.28
N ILE A 14 4.88 -6.32 -10.27
CA ILE A 14 4.43 -5.11 -9.57
C ILE A 14 3.27 -4.45 -10.32
N LEU A 15 3.33 -4.38 -11.64
CA LEU A 15 2.24 -3.90 -12.48
C LEU A 15 1.01 -4.83 -12.40
N MET A 16 1.22 -6.15 -12.28
CA MET A 16 0.15 -7.12 -12.10
C MET A 16 -0.49 -7.01 -10.70
N LYS A 17 0.28 -6.73 -9.63
CA LYS A 17 -0.28 -6.49 -8.29
C LYS A 17 -1.10 -5.21 -8.23
N LEU A 18 -0.67 -4.13 -8.89
CA LEU A 18 -1.44 -2.88 -9.04
C LEU A 18 -2.70 -3.07 -9.91
N VAL A 19 -2.62 -3.86 -10.97
CA VAL A 19 -3.76 -4.17 -11.85
C VAL A 19 -4.74 -5.13 -11.19
N TYR A 20 -4.30 -6.06 -10.32
CA TYR A 20 -5.20 -6.92 -9.56
C TYR A 20 -5.98 -6.17 -8.47
N LEU A 21 -5.39 -5.15 -7.84
CA LEU A 21 -6.14 -4.26 -6.93
C LEU A 21 -7.19 -3.41 -7.67
N PHE A 22 -6.94 -3.08 -8.95
CA PHE A 22 -7.88 -2.31 -9.77
C PHE A 22 -8.84 -3.19 -10.59
N GLY A 23 -8.48 -4.45 -10.87
CA GLY A 23 -9.22 -5.36 -11.75
C GLY A 23 -10.38 -6.10 -11.10
N LEU A 24 -10.51 -6.12 -9.77
CA LEU A 24 -11.56 -6.89 -9.09
C LEU A 24 -12.90 -6.14 -8.97
N MET A 25 -13.01 -4.90 -9.46
CA MET A 25 -14.28 -4.16 -9.49
C MET A 25 -15.11 -4.35 -10.77
N LEU A 26 -14.71 -5.22 -11.68
CA LEU A 26 -15.36 -5.33 -13.02
C LEU A 26 -16.08 -6.66 -13.32
N SER A 27 -16.45 -7.45 -12.34
CA SER A 27 -17.29 -8.60 -12.62
C SER A 27 -18.38 -8.80 -11.58
N LEU A 28 -19.54 -8.23 -11.80
CA LEU A 28 -20.87 -8.81 -11.54
C LEU A 28 -21.95 -7.74 -11.81
N GLY A 29 -22.64 -7.89 -12.90
CA GLY A 29 -23.89 -7.19 -13.14
C GLY A 29 -24.15 -6.90 -14.61
N ASN A 30 -24.94 -7.74 -15.27
CA ASN A 30 -25.60 -7.36 -16.51
C ASN A 30 -26.58 -6.21 -16.22
N VAL A 31 -26.10 -4.99 -16.12
CA VAL A 31 -26.91 -3.80 -16.16
C VAL A 31 -27.07 -3.44 -17.62
N LYS A 32 -28.29 -3.60 -18.15
CA LYS A 32 -28.66 -3.00 -19.42
C LYS A 32 -28.45 -1.51 -19.31
N ALA A 33 -27.40 -1.02 -19.93
CA ALA A 33 -27.14 0.41 -20.04
C ALA A 33 -28.27 1.02 -20.85
N GLN A 34 -29.12 1.77 -20.18
CA GLN A 34 -30.05 2.70 -20.83
C GLN A 34 -29.15 3.86 -21.28
N THR A 35 -28.90 3.96 -22.58
CA THR A 35 -28.13 5.07 -23.18
C THR A 35 -28.93 6.35 -23.01
N SER A 36 -28.72 7.03 -21.90
CA SER A 36 -28.97 8.45 -21.80
C SER A 36 -27.72 9.13 -22.37
N ASN A 37 -27.86 9.81 -23.50
CA ASN A 37 -26.83 10.64 -24.12
C ASN A 37 -26.53 11.88 -23.27
N ASN A 38 -26.13 11.70 -22.05
CA ASN A 38 -25.39 12.71 -21.30
C ASN A 38 -23.92 12.30 -21.40
N GLU A 39 -23.22 12.88 -22.37
CA GLU A 39 -21.77 12.88 -22.37
C GLU A 39 -21.31 13.38 -21.02
N LEU A 40 -20.78 12.46 -20.20
CA LEU A 40 -19.98 12.81 -19.04
C LEU A 40 -18.78 13.58 -19.60
N LYS A 41 -18.85 14.91 -19.57
CA LYS A 41 -17.65 15.73 -19.76
C LYS A 41 -16.76 15.47 -18.57
N THR A 42 -15.88 14.51 -18.73
CA THR A 42 -14.74 14.36 -17.86
C THR A 42 -13.76 15.47 -18.26
N GLU A 43 -13.89 16.64 -17.67
CA GLU A 43 -12.82 17.64 -17.74
C GLU A 43 -11.71 17.13 -16.85
N ILE A 44 -10.84 16.28 -17.41
CA ILE A 44 -9.57 15.92 -16.79
C ILE A 44 -8.66 17.11 -17.01
N ASP A 45 -8.67 18.03 -16.04
CA ASP A 45 -7.79 19.18 -16.04
C ASP A 45 -6.50 18.84 -15.30
N GLY A 46 -5.60 18.12 -15.99
CA GLY A 46 -4.30 17.73 -15.46
C GLY A 46 -4.27 16.45 -14.63
N ASN A 47 -3.09 16.13 -14.13
CA ASN A 47 -2.85 15.02 -13.21
C ASN A 47 -3.41 15.36 -11.83
N THR A 48 -4.12 14.43 -11.18
CA THR A 48 -4.64 14.61 -9.83
C THR A 48 -4.77 13.29 -9.09
N LEU A 49 -4.56 13.33 -7.78
CA LEU A 49 -4.83 12.23 -6.87
C LEU A 49 -6.21 12.36 -6.18
N LEU A 50 -6.86 13.52 -6.30
CA LEU A 50 -8.16 13.78 -5.70
C LEU A 50 -9.25 13.86 -6.79
N TRP A 51 -10.21 12.95 -6.71
CA TRP A 51 -11.34 12.85 -7.63
C TRP A 51 -12.65 13.11 -6.89
N GLN A 52 -13.53 13.90 -7.52
CA GLN A 52 -14.90 14.09 -7.07
C GLN A 52 -15.83 13.22 -7.92
N ILE A 53 -16.67 12.44 -7.26
CA ILE A 53 -17.66 11.55 -7.86
C ILE A 53 -19.05 12.14 -7.58
N SER A 54 -19.79 12.46 -8.65
CA SER A 54 -21.13 13.06 -8.55
C SER A 54 -22.05 12.52 -9.65
N GLY A 55 -23.33 12.82 -9.54
CA GLY A 55 -24.36 12.39 -10.52
C GLY A 55 -25.02 11.09 -10.13
N ASN A 56 -25.74 10.46 -11.08
CA ASN A 56 -26.45 9.21 -10.93
C ASN A 56 -27.34 9.10 -9.65
N GLY A 57 -27.99 10.20 -9.25
CA GLY A 57 -28.88 10.25 -8.07
C GLY A 57 -28.18 10.52 -6.74
N LEU A 58 -26.86 10.67 -6.68
CA LEU A 58 -26.15 11.09 -5.48
C LEU A 58 -26.60 12.50 -5.09
N GLN A 59 -27.04 12.66 -3.84
CA GLN A 59 -27.47 13.94 -3.30
C GLN A 59 -26.30 14.85 -2.93
N VAL A 60 -25.20 14.24 -2.55
CA VAL A 60 -23.91 14.89 -2.23
C VAL A 60 -22.79 14.13 -2.93
N PRO A 61 -21.70 14.81 -3.31
CA PRO A 61 -20.58 14.13 -3.96
C PRO A 61 -19.84 13.21 -2.98
N SER A 62 -19.21 12.18 -3.53
CA SER A 62 -18.16 11.39 -2.87
C SER A 62 -16.80 11.79 -3.42
N TYR A 63 -15.74 11.50 -2.68
CA TYR A 63 -14.38 11.82 -3.07
C TYR A 63 -13.53 10.55 -3.02
N LEU A 64 -12.63 10.40 -3.98
CA LEU A 64 -11.60 9.37 -4.00
C LEU A 64 -10.24 10.06 -3.98
N PHE A 65 -9.37 9.66 -3.08
CA PHE A 65 -8.03 10.19 -2.96
C PHE A 65 -7.00 9.07 -2.98
N GLY A 66 -6.05 9.15 -3.93
CA GLY A 66 -4.92 8.22 -4.00
C GLY A 66 -3.90 8.52 -2.91
N THR A 67 -3.49 7.49 -2.14
CA THR A 67 -2.50 7.64 -1.07
C THR A 67 -1.23 6.87 -1.35
N PHE A 68 -0.15 7.30 -0.72
CA PHE A 68 1.11 6.59 -0.65
C PHE A 68 1.46 6.42 0.83
N HIS A 69 1.47 5.18 1.33
CA HIS A 69 1.45 4.86 2.76
C HIS A 69 2.55 5.54 3.60
N LEU A 70 3.70 5.82 2.99
CA LEU A 70 4.84 6.38 3.70
C LEU A 70 5.49 7.51 2.90
N LEU A 71 5.47 8.71 3.44
CA LEU A 71 6.15 9.88 2.87
C LEU A 71 7.18 10.46 3.84
N CYS A 72 8.08 11.29 3.33
CA CYS A 72 8.82 12.19 4.19
C CYS A 72 7.83 13.12 4.90
N LYS A 73 8.01 13.31 6.20
CA LYS A 73 7.08 14.12 7.01
C LYS A 73 6.86 15.52 6.42
N ASP A 74 7.93 16.10 5.88
CA ASP A 74 7.90 17.44 5.28
C ASP A 74 7.22 17.49 3.90
N ASP A 75 6.94 16.32 3.30
CA ASP A 75 6.23 16.22 2.02
C ASP A 75 4.70 16.07 2.18
N ILE A 76 4.21 15.88 3.41
CA ILE A 76 2.77 15.71 3.65
C ILE A 76 2.10 17.08 3.73
N HIS A 77 1.55 17.50 2.60
CA HIS A 77 0.80 18.74 2.48
C HIS A 77 -0.57 18.49 1.87
N PHE A 78 -1.61 18.67 2.67
CA PHE A 78 -2.97 18.57 2.17
C PHE A 78 -3.40 19.87 1.51
N SER A 79 -3.83 19.77 0.25
CA SER A 79 -4.42 20.89 -0.49
C SER A 79 -5.69 21.39 0.21
N ALA A 80 -6.08 22.63 -0.09
CA ALA A 80 -7.35 23.18 0.39
C ALA A 80 -8.54 22.33 -0.09
N ALA A 81 -8.45 21.80 -1.32
CA ALA A 81 -9.48 20.94 -1.90
C ALA A 81 -9.64 19.63 -1.12
N LEU A 82 -8.55 18.94 -0.77
CA LEU A 82 -8.60 17.71 0.03
C LEU A 82 -9.17 17.99 1.44
N LYS A 83 -8.71 19.05 2.10
CA LYS A 83 -9.26 19.44 3.39
C LYS A 83 -10.77 19.70 3.34
N GLN A 84 -11.21 20.41 2.29
CA GLN A 84 -12.64 20.69 2.10
C GLN A 84 -13.43 19.42 1.77
N ALA A 85 -12.86 18.49 0.99
CA ALA A 85 -13.47 17.19 0.71
C ALA A 85 -13.73 16.39 2.00
N VAL A 86 -12.74 16.31 2.90
CA VAL A 86 -12.91 15.66 4.22
C VAL A 86 -13.97 16.38 5.07
N ILE A 87 -13.96 17.72 5.11
CA ILE A 87 -14.95 18.50 5.88
C ILE A 87 -16.37 18.26 5.36
N ASN A 88 -16.56 18.20 4.05
CA ASN A 88 -17.86 18.05 3.40
C ASN A 88 -18.37 16.59 3.40
N SER A 89 -17.51 15.62 3.62
CA SER A 89 -17.90 14.21 3.69
C SER A 89 -18.59 13.90 5.02
N ASN A 90 -19.50 12.94 5.02
CA ASN A 90 -20.14 12.44 6.24
C ASN A 90 -19.21 11.47 6.99
N GLU A 91 -18.47 10.65 6.26
CA GLU A 91 -17.62 9.57 6.73
C GLU A 91 -16.34 9.54 5.91
N VAL A 92 -15.26 9.00 6.48
CA VAL A 92 -13.98 8.77 5.80
C VAL A 92 -13.70 7.27 5.78
N TYR A 93 -13.45 6.74 4.60
CA TYR A 93 -13.07 5.34 4.43
C TYR A 93 -11.57 5.27 4.12
N LEU A 94 -10.86 4.48 4.89
CA LEU A 94 -9.49 4.04 4.58
C LEU A 94 -9.54 2.61 4.04
N GLU A 95 -8.43 2.07 3.58
CA GLU A 95 -8.38 0.65 3.19
C GLU A 95 -8.77 -0.25 4.36
N LEU A 96 -8.28 0.07 5.54
CA LEU A 96 -8.60 -0.61 6.79
C LEU A 96 -9.17 0.37 7.81
N ASP A 97 -10.04 -0.10 8.67
CA ASP A 97 -10.50 0.63 9.86
C ASP A 97 -9.35 0.71 10.88
N MET A 98 -8.52 1.75 10.72
CA MET A 98 -7.28 1.93 11.48
C MET A 98 -7.50 2.47 12.89
N ASP A 99 -8.71 2.90 13.24
CA ASP A 99 -9.03 3.38 14.59
C ASP A 99 -9.86 2.38 15.41
N ASP A 100 -10.22 1.23 14.81
CA ASP A 100 -10.76 0.08 15.55
C ASP A 100 -9.63 -0.74 16.18
N PRO A 101 -9.54 -0.82 17.53
CA PRO A 101 -8.54 -1.64 18.22
C PRO A 101 -8.57 -3.12 17.83
N SER A 102 -9.73 -3.66 17.43
CA SER A 102 -9.85 -5.05 17.01
C SER A 102 -9.15 -5.32 15.68
N THR A 103 -9.15 -4.35 14.76
CA THR A 103 -8.39 -4.40 13.50
C THR A 103 -6.90 -4.49 13.78
N ILE A 104 -6.38 -3.64 14.68
CA ILE A 104 -4.96 -3.63 15.05
C ILE A 104 -4.55 -4.95 15.73
N MET A 105 -5.34 -5.42 16.69
CA MET A 105 -5.07 -6.68 17.38
C MET A 105 -5.12 -7.88 16.44
N GLY A 106 -6.10 -7.91 15.54
CA GLY A 106 -6.24 -8.96 14.52
C GLY A 106 -5.05 -8.98 13.55
N ALA A 107 -4.49 -7.82 13.20
CA ALA A 107 -3.36 -7.69 12.30
C ALA A 107 -2.16 -8.52 12.78
N PHE A 108 -1.78 -8.41 14.05
CA PHE A 108 -0.63 -9.13 14.60
C PHE A 108 -0.75 -10.66 14.45
N MET A 109 -1.95 -11.21 14.60
CA MET A 109 -2.18 -12.65 14.44
C MET A 109 -2.15 -13.07 12.96
N LEU A 110 -2.72 -12.25 12.09
CA LEU A 110 -2.83 -12.52 10.66
C LEU A 110 -1.51 -12.31 9.89
N MET A 111 -0.58 -11.54 10.45
CA MET A 111 0.76 -11.36 9.91
C MET A 111 1.64 -12.60 10.03
N ASN A 112 1.27 -13.56 10.87
CA ASN A 112 2.07 -14.76 11.10
C ASN A 112 1.82 -15.84 10.02
N MET A 113 2.88 -16.59 9.71
CA MET A 113 2.80 -17.79 8.88
C MET A 113 2.00 -18.88 9.59
N LYS A 114 1.26 -19.65 8.82
CA LYS A 114 0.46 -20.79 9.32
C LYS A 114 1.34 -22.00 9.64
N ASN A 115 0.78 -22.94 10.38
CA ASN A 115 1.37 -24.26 10.68
C ASN A 115 2.72 -24.19 11.41
N GLY A 116 2.98 -23.13 12.18
CA GLY A 116 4.21 -22.97 12.94
C GLY A 116 5.47 -22.80 12.10
N LYS A 117 5.33 -22.52 10.80
CA LYS A 117 6.44 -22.27 9.89
C LYS A 117 7.25 -21.07 10.36
N LYS A 118 8.56 -21.13 10.21
CA LYS A 118 9.48 -20.09 10.67
C LYS A 118 10.28 -19.54 9.50
N LEU A 119 10.66 -18.30 9.62
CA LEU A 119 11.45 -17.60 8.61
C LEU A 119 12.75 -18.36 8.26
N LYS A 120 13.42 -18.92 9.27
CA LYS A 120 14.63 -19.72 9.06
C LYS A 120 14.41 -20.97 8.21
N ASP A 121 13.18 -21.49 8.13
CA ASP A 121 12.85 -22.70 7.37
C ASP A 121 12.69 -22.41 5.86
N LEU A 122 12.64 -21.12 5.48
CA LEU A 122 12.46 -20.64 4.12
C LEU A 122 13.77 -20.32 3.39
N TYR A 123 14.91 -20.38 4.11
CA TYR A 123 16.22 -19.98 3.60
C TYR A 123 17.27 -21.05 3.81
N SER A 124 18.31 -21.07 2.96
CA SER A 124 19.57 -21.73 3.30
C SER A 124 20.24 -21.01 4.48
N ALA A 125 21.19 -21.67 5.14
CA ALA A 125 21.95 -21.05 6.25
C ALA A 125 22.62 -19.72 5.84
N GLU A 126 23.16 -19.68 4.62
CA GLU A 126 23.81 -18.47 4.07
C GLU A 126 22.81 -17.36 3.81
N GLN A 127 21.67 -17.67 3.17
CA GLN A 127 20.61 -16.70 2.91
C GLN A 127 20.03 -16.14 4.21
N TYR A 128 19.75 -17.04 5.18
CA TYR A 128 19.25 -16.62 6.49
C TYR A 128 20.23 -15.71 7.22
N LYS A 129 21.54 -16.01 7.12
CA LYS A 129 22.58 -15.14 7.70
C LYS A 129 22.54 -13.73 7.09
N ARG A 130 22.43 -13.61 5.76
CA ARG A 130 22.33 -12.30 5.09
C ARG A 130 21.14 -11.50 5.55
N VAL A 131 19.96 -12.12 5.59
CA VAL A 131 18.73 -11.48 6.11
C VAL A 131 18.93 -11.05 7.56
N SER A 132 19.47 -11.93 8.41
CA SER A 132 19.73 -11.68 9.82
C SER A 132 20.70 -10.53 10.04
N ASP A 133 21.80 -10.51 9.31
CA ASP A 133 22.80 -9.44 9.38
C ASP A 133 22.20 -8.10 8.96
N PHE A 134 21.43 -8.07 7.88
CA PHE A 134 20.75 -6.86 7.43
C PHE A 134 19.80 -6.30 8.50
N PHE A 135 18.95 -7.15 9.08
CA PHE A 135 18.03 -6.72 10.15
C PHE A 135 18.78 -6.18 11.37
N LYS A 136 19.84 -6.88 11.80
CA LYS A 136 20.68 -6.46 12.91
C LYS A 136 21.41 -5.14 12.61
N ASP A 137 22.07 -5.04 11.46
CA ASP A 137 23.02 -3.96 11.17
C ASP A 137 22.31 -2.72 10.62
N SER A 138 21.27 -2.89 9.79
CA SER A 138 20.55 -1.78 9.15
C SER A 138 19.31 -1.35 9.92
N LEU A 139 18.50 -2.31 10.42
CA LEU A 139 17.27 -2.01 11.16
C LEU A 139 17.47 -1.96 12.67
N LYS A 140 18.65 -2.35 13.18
CA LYS A 140 18.97 -2.43 14.62
C LYS A 140 18.00 -3.33 15.39
N THR A 141 17.39 -4.30 14.71
CA THR A 141 16.38 -5.20 15.26
C THR A 141 16.74 -6.65 14.96
N PRO A 142 16.81 -7.54 15.96
CA PRO A 142 17.12 -8.94 15.72
C PRO A 142 16.01 -9.65 14.94
N ILE A 143 16.33 -10.33 13.84
CA ILE A 143 15.38 -11.10 13.02
C ILE A 143 14.65 -12.19 13.82
N GLY A 144 15.23 -12.61 14.95
CA GLY A 144 14.63 -13.58 15.87
C GLY A 144 13.24 -13.21 16.37
N LEU A 145 12.94 -11.91 16.46
CA LEU A 145 11.64 -11.39 16.88
C LEU A 145 10.53 -11.64 15.84
N PHE A 146 10.89 -11.88 14.59
CA PHE A 146 9.98 -11.98 13.45
C PHE A 146 9.90 -13.39 12.86
N GLN A 147 10.32 -14.43 13.60
CA GLN A 147 10.45 -15.78 13.06
C GLN A 147 9.16 -16.35 12.46
N GLN A 148 8.01 -15.96 12.96
CA GLN A 148 6.71 -16.44 12.48
C GLN A 148 6.05 -15.47 11.50
N MET A 149 6.57 -14.25 11.35
CA MET A 149 5.99 -13.24 10.46
C MET A 149 6.16 -13.63 8.99
N LYS A 150 5.13 -13.45 8.20
CA LYS A 150 5.18 -13.61 6.75
C LYS A 150 6.24 -12.67 6.16
N PRO A 151 7.10 -13.15 5.25
CA PRO A 151 8.18 -12.31 4.71
C PRO A 151 7.70 -11.03 4.01
N GLU A 152 6.52 -11.04 3.42
CA GLU A 152 5.93 -9.84 2.78
C GLU A 152 5.79 -8.67 3.76
N PHE A 153 5.36 -8.92 5.00
CA PHE A 153 5.29 -7.87 6.02
C PHE A 153 6.67 -7.38 6.46
N LEU A 154 7.69 -8.25 6.35
CA LEU A 154 9.07 -7.83 6.63
C LEU A 154 9.63 -6.91 5.55
N VAL A 155 9.20 -7.03 4.30
CA VAL A 155 9.55 -6.08 3.23
C VAL A 155 9.07 -4.67 3.59
N ALA A 156 7.88 -4.53 4.17
CA ALA A 156 7.36 -3.24 4.59
C ALA A 156 8.25 -2.55 5.65
N LEU A 157 8.93 -3.32 6.52
CA LEU A 157 9.88 -2.76 7.49
C LEU A 157 11.14 -2.16 6.85
N LEU A 158 11.39 -2.48 5.57
CA LEU A 158 12.53 -1.94 4.83
C LEU A 158 12.23 -0.57 4.20
N TYR A 159 10.96 -0.22 4.01
CA TYR A 159 10.55 1.04 3.33
C TYR A 159 11.20 2.30 3.95
N PRO A 160 11.29 2.46 5.28
CA PRO A 160 11.98 3.62 5.85
C PRO A 160 13.45 3.74 5.44
N LYS A 161 14.11 2.61 5.07
CA LYS A 161 15.50 2.60 4.59
C LYS A 161 15.61 2.97 3.10
N MET A 162 14.50 2.96 2.38
CA MET A 162 14.42 3.37 0.97
C MET A 162 14.06 4.85 0.82
N MET A 163 13.58 5.48 1.89
CA MET A 163 13.19 6.87 1.88
C MET A 163 14.41 7.81 1.79
N PRO A 164 14.30 8.93 1.07
CA PRO A 164 15.38 9.92 0.96
C PRO A 164 15.51 10.82 2.19
N CYS A 165 14.74 10.60 3.23
CA CYS A 165 14.66 11.41 4.44
C CYS A 165 14.79 10.56 5.71
N ASN A 166 15.09 11.22 6.84
CA ASN A 166 15.24 10.57 8.14
C ASN A 166 13.94 10.53 8.98
N SER A 167 12.92 11.29 8.57
CA SER A 167 11.64 11.36 9.27
C SER A 167 10.51 11.10 8.29
N THR A 168 9.77 10.05 8.55
CA THR A 168 8.64 9.61 7.71
C THR A 168 7.34 9.68 8.49
N ALA A 169 6.22 9.80 7.77
CA ALA A 169 4.88 9.74 8.34
C ALA A 169 3.90 9.07 7.35
N SER A 170 2.80 8.55 7.88
CA SER A 170 1.71 7.97 7.08
C SER A 170 0.73 9.06 6.65
N ILE A 171 0.33 9.01 5.38
CA ILE A 171 -0.74 9.85 4.87
C ILE A 171 -2.07 9.46 5.51
N GLU A 172 -2.34 8.17 5.66
CA GLU A 172 -3.57 7.67 6.26
C GLU A 172 -3.72 8.17 7.70
N GLU A 173 -2.64 8.12 8.49
CA GLU A 173 -2.65 8.67 9.85
C GLU A 173 -2.96 10.18 9.84
N SER A 174 -2.39 10.92 8.90
CA SER A 174 -2.63 12.36 8.76
C SER A 174 -4.07 12.66 8.33
N ILE A 175 -4.66 11.83 7.46
CA ILE A 175 -6.08 11.91 7.07
C ILE A 175 -6.98 11.57 8.27
N MET A 176 -6.65 10.53 9.04
CA MET A 176 -7.39 10.18 10.26
C MET A 176 -7.40 11.34 11.25
N GLN A 177 -6.26 11.98 11.47
CA GLN A 177 -6.20 13.15 12.37
C GLN A 177 -7.08 14.29 11.86
N LEU A 178 -7.06 14.57 10.54
CA LEU A 178 -7.93 15.58 9.93
C LEU A 178 -9.41 15.20 10.06
N ALA A 179 -9.77 13.94 9.81
CA ALA A 179 -11.14 13.43 9.94
C ALA A 179 -11.66 13.57 11.38
N LYS A 180 -10.87 13.10 12.35
CA LYS A 180 -11.21 13.19 13.79
C LYS A 180 -11.35 14.62 14.26
N ALA A 181 -10.47 15.52 13.82
CA ALA A 181 -10.55 16.94 14.14
C ALA A 181 -11.85 17.60 13.61
N ASN A 182 -12.49 17.01 12.59
CA ASN A 182 -13.76 17.48 12.01
C ASN A 182 -14.95 16.58 12.39
N GLY A 183 -14.81 15.71 13.42
CA GLY A 183 -15.89 14.87 13.93
C GLY A 183 -16.39 13.83 12.93
N LYS A 184 -15.53 13.39 12.00
CA LYS A 184 -15.89 12.38 11.00
C LYS A 184 -15.60 10.98 11.51
N GLU A 185 -16.53 10.07 11.25
CA GLU A 185 -16.36 8.64 11.48
C GLU A 185 -15.34 8.08 10.48
N ILE A 186 -14.47 7.19 10.96
CA ILE A 186 -13.50 6.46 10.14
C ILE A 186 -13.98 5.02 9.99
N LYS A 187 -13.88 4.48 8.79
CA LYS A 187 -14.28 3.12 8.44
C LYS A 187 -13.25 2.47 7.51
N GLY A 188 -13.29 1.15 7.41
CA GLY A 188 -12.48 0.38 6.46
C GLY A 188 -13.29 -0.02 5.22
N LEU A 189 -12.66 0.05 4.04
CA LEU A 189 -13.19 -0.55 2.81
C LEU A 189 -13.06 -2.07 2.84
N GLU A 190 -12.00 -2.55 3.49
CA GLU A 190 -11.66 -3.97 3.59
C GLU A 190 -11.44 -4.37 5.05
N THR A 191 -11.39 -5.67 5.28
CA THR A 191 -10.99 -6.22 6.57
C THR A 191 -9.52 -6.62 6.54
N MET A 192 -8.85 -6.59 7.69
CA MET A 192 -7.50 -7.11 7.83
C MET A 192 -7.41 -8.60 7.42
N ALA A 193 -8.45 -9.38 7.68
CA ALA A 193 -8.52 -10.78 7.27
C ALA A 193 -8.50 -10.93 5.74
N PHE A 194 -9.21 -10.06 5.04
CA PHE A 194 -9.20 -10.06 3.57
C PHE A 194 -7.81 -9.71 3.03
N GLN A 195 -7.20 -8.62 3.46
CA GLN A 195 -5.85 -8.24 3.02
C GLN A 195 -4.81 -9.32 3.34
N ALA A 196 -4.86 -9.88 4.55
CA ALA A 196 -3.97 -10.98 4.93
C ALA A 196 -4.15 -12.23 4.05
N SER A 197 -5.38 -12.50 3.58
CA SER A 197 -5.67 -13.64 2.70
C SER A 197 -5.04 -13.48 1.31
N VAL A 198 -4.89 -12.24 0.82
CA VAL A 198 -4.19 -11.96 -0.44
C VAL A 198 -2.72 -12.39 -0.33
N PHE A 199 -2.05 -12.04 0.76
CA PHE A 199 -0.67 -12.48 1.02
C PHE A 199 -0.56 -13.99 1.25
N ASP A 200 -1.58 -14.63 1.83
CA ASP A 200 -1.63 -16.09 1.99
C ASP A 200 -1.76 -16.83 0.65
N SER A 201 -2.17 -16.17 -0.42
CA SER A 201 -2.21 -16.75 -1.77
C SER A 201 -0.81 -16.88 -2.41
N ILE A 202 0.19 -16.17 -1.86
CA ILE A 202 1.58 -16.18 -2.33
C ILE A 202 2.36 -17.18 -1.47
N PRO A 203 3.00 -18.22 -2.04
CA PRO A 203 3.84 -19.15 -1.28
C PRO A 203 4.89 -18.41 -0.44
N TYR A 204 5.07 -18.81 0.82
CA TYR A 204 6.02 -18.16 1.73
C TYR A 204 7.45 -18.18 1.21
N GLU A 205 7.83 -19.21 0.45
CA GLU A 205 9.12 -19.31 -0.21
C GLU A 205 9.31 -18.18 -1.23
N LYS A 206 8.26 -17.79 -1.95
CA LYS A 206 8.30 -16.67 -2.89
C LYS A 206 8.40 -15.34 -2.17
N GLN A 207 7.63 -15.15 -1.11
CA GLN A 207 7.75 -13.95 -0.27
C GLN A 207 9.16 -13.83 0.33
N ALA A 208 9.75 -14.95 0.76
CA ALA A 208 11.11 -14.99 1.29
C ALA A 208 12.16 -14.64 0.23
N GLU A 209 11.99 -15.15 -0.99
CA GLU A 209 12.85 -14.80 -2.13
C GLU A 209 12.79 -13.30 -2.42
N GLU A 210 11.60 -12.69 -2.41
CA GLU A 210 11.39 -11.25 -2.61
C GLU A 210 12.05 -10.42 -1.51
N LEU A 211 11.93 -10.83 -0.24
CA LEU A 211 12.61 -10.16 0.87
C LEU A 211 14.12 -10.17 0.70
N LEU A 212 14.70 -11.33 0.40
CA LEU A 212 16.13 -11.49 0.18
C LEU A 212 16.61 -10.64 -1.02
N GLN A 213 15.88 -10.68 -2.13
CA GLN A 213 16.20 -9.89 -3.31
C GLN A 213 16.14 -8.39 -3.03
N THR A 214 15.17 -7.94 -2.25
CA THR A 214 15.05 -6.53 -1.83
C THR A 214 16.26 -6.10 -1.01
N ILE A 215 16.72 -6.96 -0.10
CA ILE A 215 17.91 -6.71 0.72
C ILE A 215 19.17 -6.67 -0.15
N ASP A 216 19.35 -7.68 -1.02
CA ASP A 216 20.53 -7.80 -1.88
C ASP A 216 20.63 -6.68 -2.94
N SER A 217 19.49 -6.10 -3.33
CA SER A 217 19.41 -5.01 -4.32
C SER A 217 18.93 -3.67 -3.73
N MET A 218 19.22 -3.41 -2.45
CA MET A 218 18.71 -2.24 -1.71
C MET A 218 18.90 -0.92 -2.45
N GLU A 219 20.04 -0.69 -3.10
CA GLU A 219 20.30 0.56 -3.83
C GLU A 219 19.38 0.72 -5.05
N ASN A 220 19.07 -0.38 -5.76
CA ASN A 220 18.09 -0.35 -6.85
C ASN A 220 16.68 -0.14 -6.32
N SER A 221 16.35 -0.75 -5.18
CA SER A 221 15.07 -0.58 -4.50
C SER A 221 14.86 0.88 -4.08
N LYS A 222 15.88 1.54 -3.52
CA LYS A 222 15.86 2.98 -3.20
C LYS A 222 15.59 3.84 -4.43
N LYS A 223 16.31 3.58 -5.54
CA LYS A 223 16.12 4.32 -6.78
C LYS A 223 14.69 4.19 -7.32
N TYR A 224 14.17 2.97 -7.33
CA TYR A 224 12.81 2.71 -7.79
C TYR A 224 11.77 3.39 -6.89
N PHE A 225 11.96 3.29 -5.58
CA PHE A 225 11.09 3.94 -4.59
C PHE A 225 11.08 5.46 -4.75
N SER A 226 12.25 6.06 -5.01
CA SER A 226 12.38 7.49 -5.29
C SER A 226 11.62 7.93 -6.55
N LEU A 227 11.58 7.09 -7.60
CA LEU A 227 10.78 7.37 -8.80
C LEU A 227 9.28 7.36 -8.50
N MET A 228 8.80 6.36 -7.73
CA MET A 228 7.39 6.31 -7.31
C MET A 228 7.01 7.50 -6.44
N LEU A 229 7.87 7.91 -5.51
CA LEU A 229 7.67 9.11 -4.70
C LEU A 229 7.57 10.37 -5.55
N THR A 230 8.42 10.48 -6.58
CA THR A 230 8.41 11.64 -7.48
C THR A 230 7.12 11.67 -8.29
N ALA A 231 6.68 10.55 -8.84
CA ALA A 231 5.40 10.44 -9.55
C ALA A 231 4.23 10.84 -8.64
N TYR A 232 4.17 10.28 -7.44
CA TYR A 232 3.14 10.60 -6.46
C TYR A 232 3.10 12.11 -6.10
N LYS A 233 4.26 12.72 -5.85
CA LYS A 233 4.37 14.15 -5.52
C LYS A 233 3.98 15.07 -6.68
N ASN A 234 4.12 14.60 -7.91
CA ASN A 234 3.68 15.32 -9.12
C ASN A 234 2.21 15.03 -9.46
N GLU A 235 1.51 14.27 -8.61
CA GLU A 235 0.14 13.81 -8.84
C GLU A 235 -0.01 13.06 -10.18
N ASP A 236 1.06 12.35 -10.59
CA ASP A 236 1.12 11.55 -11.83
C ASP A 236 0.73 10.10 -11.51
N PRO A 237 -0.54 9.70 -11.81
CA PRO A 237 -1.11 8.40 -11.43
C PRO A 237 -0.54 7.21 -12.21
#